data_236f9ee55037b3889eeb97b15a49862b
#
_entry.id   236f9ee55037b3889eeb97b15a49862b
#
_cell.length_a   1.000
_cell.length_b   1.000
_cell.length_c   1.000
_cell.angle_alpha   90.00
_cell.angle_beta   90.00
_cell.angle_gamma   90.00
#
_symmetry.space_group_name_H-M   'P 1'
#
loop_
_entity.id
_entity.type
_entity.pdbx_description
1 polymer ?
#
loop_
_entity_poly.entity_id
_entity_poly.type
_entity_poly.pdbx_seq_one_letter_code
_entity_poly.pdbx_strand_id
1 'polypeptide(L)'
;MSKKVYILIVLVLAAVFAVSTFFIVRNHLEAVEQSEKYDNLTEIVEKAETEETETVQFSEDKTLLPSYAELYAQNDDMIGWIKVDDTQINYPVMQSVNEPNFYLKHGFDKEYTDYGCPYIQENCDVEKPSDNLIIYGHNMNNGSMFAGLMKFKDKSFWEKHKTISFDTLTDHYDYEVVAVFKTFVYSNSPESFKYYQFTDAETKSDFDEYIRKCKELALYDTGVTAEYGDKLISLSTCCLLYTSPSPRDA
;
A
#
# COMPACT_ATOMS: atom_id res chain seq x y z
N MET A 1 -48.97 20.67 -13.81
CA MET A 1 -47.60 21.21 -14.00
C MET A 1 -47.55 21.98 -15.30
N SER A 2 -47.02 23.22 -15.31
CA SER A 2 -46.94 23.98 -16.56
C SER A 2 -45.91 23.34 -17.50
N LYS A 3 -46.17 23.46 -18.82
CA LYS A 3 -45.26 22.89 -19.86
C LYS A 3 -43.83 23.44 -19.73
N LYS A 4 -43.67 24.68 -19.28
CA LYS A 4 -42.37 25.34 -19.00
C LYS A 4 -41.63 24.65 -17.85
N VAL A 5 -42.32 24.30 -16.75
CA VAL A 5 -41.75 23.58 -15.60
C VAL A 5 -41.31 22.19 -15.99
N TYR A 6 -42.11 21.47 -16.77
CA TYR A 6 -41.73 20.16 -17.28
C TYR A 6 -40.44 20.19 -18.12
N ILE A 7 -40.34 21.15 -19.08
CA ILE A 7 -39.15 21.31 -19.90
C ILE A 7 -37.92 21.64 -19.04
N LEU A 8 -38.07 22.51 -18.04
CA LEU A 8 -36.96 22.86 -17.13
C LEU A 8 -36.47 21.64 -16.36
N ILE A 9 -37.38 20.82 -15.83
CA ILE A 9 -37.01 19.59 -15.11
C ILE A 9 -36.25 18.63 -16.02
N VAL A 10 -36.71 18.42 -17.27
CA VAL A 10 -36.05 17.54 -18.23
C VAL A 10 -34.63 18.04 -18.55
N LEU A 11 -34.46 19.38 -18.73
CA LEU A 11 -33.15 19.97 -18.99
C LEU A 11 -32.19 19.76 -17.80
N VAL A 12 -32.67 19.97 -16.57
CA VAL A 12 -31.87 19.77 -15.36
C VAL A 12 -31.44 18.29 -15.23
N LEU A 13 -32.38 17.35 -15.45
CA LEU A 13 -32.06 15.92 -15.40
C LEU A 13 -31.05 15.51 -16.48
N ALA A 14 -31.20 16.06 -17.71
CA ALA A 14 -30.24 15.80 -18.78
C ALA A 14 -28.84 16.36 -18.45
N ALA A 15 -28.77 17.55 -17.84
CA ALA A 15 -27.49 18.14 -17.39
C ALA A 15 -26.84 17.28 -16.28
N VAL A 16 -27.61 16.86 -15.29
CA VAL A 16 -27.12 15.98 -14.21
C VAL A 16 -26.61 14.65 -14.80
N PHE A 17 -27.36 14.06 -15.72
CA PHE A 17 -26.95 12.82 -16.39
C PHE A 17 -25.65 13.00 -17.18
N ALA A 18 -25.51 14.09 -17.95
CA ALA A 18 -24.30 14.36 -18.72
C ALA A 18 -23.06 14.55 -17.80
N VAL A 19 -23.21 15.31 -16.70
CA VAL A 19 -22.15 15.52 -15.73
C VAL A 19 -21.77 14.19 -15.04
N SER A 20 -22.74 13.39 -14.62
CA SER A 20 -22.47 12.09 -14.00
C SER A 20 -21.75 11.15 -14.94
N THR A 21 -22.20 11.09 -16.22
CA THR A 21 -21.55 10.27 -17.25
C THR A 21 -20.11 10.73 -17.48
N PHE A 22 -19.86 12.04 -17.56
CA PHE A 22 -18.51 12.59 -17.69
C PHE A 22 -17.58 12.12 -16.56
N PHE A 23 -18.02 12.21 -15.30
CA PHE A 23 -17.22 11.74 -14.16
C PHE A 23 -16.97 10.24 -14.19
N ILE A 24 -17.98 9.44 -14.55
CA ILE A 24 -17.82 7.97 -14.65
C ILE A 24 -16.77 7.62 -15.73
N VAL A 25 -16.87 8.23 -16.91
CA VAL A 25 -15.92 7.99 -18.00
C VAL A 25 -14.52 8.45 -17.61
N ARG A 26 -14.39 9.63 -17.02
CA ARG A 26 -13.09 10.14 -16.55
C ARG A 26 -12.44 9.19 -15.54
N ASN A 27 -13.19 8.77 -14.50
CA ASN A 27 -12.66 7.86 -13.50
C ASN A 27 -12.29 6.49 -14.10
N HIS A 28 -13.04 6.03 -15.09
CA HIS A 28 -12.70 4.77 -15.78
C HIS A 28 -11.41 4.91 -16.59
N LEU A 29 -11.24 6.02 -17.32
CA LEU A 29 -10.01 6.27 -18.09
C LEU A 29 -8.79 6.38 -17.16
N GLU A 30 -8.92 7.09 -16.04
CA GLU A 30 -7.86 7.19 -15.04
C GLU A 30 -7.50 5.81 -14.47
N ALA A 31 -8.50 4.95 -14.18
CA ALA A 31 -8.27 3.60 -13.71
C ALA A 31 -7.47 2.76 -14.71
N VAL A 32 -7.80 2.85 -16.01
CA VAL A 32 -7.09 2.14 -17.07
C VAL A 32 -5.66 2.66 -17.19
N GLU A 33 -5.48 3.98 -17.24
CA GLU A 33 -4.15 4.60 -17.33
C GLU A 33 -3.24 4.19 -16.15
N GLN A 34 -3.77 4.20 -14.93
CA GLN A 34 -2.99 3.78 -13.75
C GLN A 34 -2.66 2.28 -13.82
N SER A 35 -3.60 1.42 -14.26
CA SER A 35 -3.31 0.00 -14.44
C SER A 35 -2.17 -0.21 -15.44
N GLU A 36 -2.24 0.42 -16.61
CA GLU A 36 -1.21 0.32 -17.64
C GLU A 36 0.17 0.82 -17.15
N LYS A 37 0.21 1.92 -16.37
CA LYS A 37 1.45 2.41 -15.75
C LYS A 37 2.09 1.35 -14.84
N TYR A 38 1.33 0.75 -13.93
CA TYR A 38 1.85 -0.26 -13.00
C TYR A 38 2.14 -1.60 -13.68
N ASP A 39 1.36 -2.00 -14.67
CA ASP A 39 1.63 -3.20 -15.49
C ASP A 39 2.97 -3.05 -16.23
N ASN A 40 3.28 -1.86 -16.79
CA ASN A 40 4.56 -1.57 -17.41
C ASN A 40 5.74 -1.66 -16.42
N LEU A 41 5.58 -1.16 -15.18
CA LEU A 41 6.62 -1.31 -14.15
C LEU A 41 6.87 -2.78 -13.81
N THR A 42 5.79 -3.57 -13.70
CA THR A 42 5.87 -5.01 -13.47
C THR A 42 6.59 -5.73 -14.61
N GLU A 43 6.30 -5.36 -15.87
CA GLU A 43 6.96 -5.94 -17.05
C GLU A 43 8.47 -5.67 -17.05
N ILE A 44 8.91 -4.48 -16.63
CA ILE A 44 10.33 -4.15 -16.48
C ILE A 44 10.99 -5.09 -15.47
N VAL A 45 10.36 -5.30 -14.31
CA VAL A 45 10.87 -6.19 -13.25
C VAL A 45 10.97 -7.62 -13.77
N GLU A 46 9.88 -8.17 -14.32
CA GLU A 46 9.82 -9.57 -14.81
C GLU A 46 10.82 -9.82 -15.95
N LYS A 47 11.03 -8.84 -16.81
CA LYS A 47 12.01 -8.91 -17.88
C LYS A 47 13.43 -8.98 -17.32
N ALA A 48 13.76 -8.13 -16.36
CA ALA A 48 15.08 -8.09 -15.74
C ALA A 48 15.39 -9.37 -14.93
N GLU A 49 14.38 -10.06 -14.38
CA GLU A 49 14.54 -11.36 -13.72
C GLU A 49 14.90 -12.49 -14.70
N THR A 50 14.52 -12.36 -15.98
CA THR A 50 14.75 -13.39 -17.01
C THR A 50 16.01 -13.15 -17.85
N GLU A 51 16.52 -11.94 -17.87
CA GLU A 51 17.70 -11.55 -18.64
C GLU A 51 18.96 -11.48 -17.72
N GLU A 52 20.14 -11.83 -18.26
CA GLU A 52 21.40 -11.54 -17.57
C GLU A 52 21.66 -10.03 -17.62
N THR A 53 21.20 -9.32 -16.58
CA THR A 53 21.36 -7.87 -16.46
C THR A 53 22.67 -7.55 -15.73
N GLU A 54 23.37 -6.50 -16.14
CA GLU A 54 24.57 -6.04 -15.45
C GLU A 54 24.24 -5.60 -14.02
N THR A 55 25.08 -6.00 -13.08
CA THR A 55 24.96 -5.63 -11.67
C THR A 55 25.33 -4.16 -11.48
N VAL A 56 24.44 -3.39 -10.81
CA VAL A 56 24.65 -1.98 -10.48
C VAL A 56 25.03 -1.85 -9.02
N GLN A 57 26.17 -1.22 -8.74
CA GLN A 57 26.61 -0.96 -7.38
C GLN A 57 25.68 0.08 -6.71
N PHE A 58 25.11 -0.27 -5.56
CA PHE A 58 24.23 0.61 -4.80
C PHE A 58 24.97 1.40 -3.71
N SER A 59 25.86 0.72 -2.98
CA SER A 59 26.75 1.31 -1.96
C SER A 59 28.08 0.57 -1.95
N GLU A 60 29.02 0.95 -1.04
CA GLU A 60 30.33 0.28 -0.95
C GLU A 60 30.21 -1.24 -0.79
N ASP A 61 29.20 -1.71 -0.04
CA ASP A 61 29.03 -3.12 0.32
C ASP A 61 27.77 -3.79 -0.30
N LYS A 62 26.92 -3.04 -1.05
CA LYS A 62 25.66 -3.56 -1.57
C LYS A 62 25.49 -3.29 -3.07
N THR A 63 24.90 -4.26 -3.74
CA THR A 63 24.57 -4.23 -5.17
C THR A 63 23.06 -4.23 -5.34
N LEU A 64 22.54 -3.40 -6.24
CA LEU A 64 21.13 -3.43 -6.58
C LEU A 64 20.74 -4.80 -7.15
N LEU A 65 19.58 -5.29 -6.78
CA LEU A 65 18.94 -6.38 -7.49
C LEU A 65 18.70 -5.94 -8.95
N PRO A 66 19.12 -6.74 -9.94
CA PRO A 66 18.97 -6.38 -11.36
C PRO A 66 17.55 -5.98 -11.72
N SER A 67 16.55 -6.67 -11.12
CA SER A 67 15.13 -6.41 -11.32
C SER A 67 14.69 -4.98 -11.01
N TYR A 68 15.41 -4.27 -10.15
CA TYR A 68 15.03 -2.93 -9.69
C TYR A 68 15.93 -1.81 -10.18
N ALA A 69 17.06 -2.12 -10.83
CA ALA A 69 18.06 -1.13 -11.23
C ALA A 69 17.50 -0.08 -12.20
N GLU A 70 16.72 -0.50 -13.19
CA GLU A 70 16.09 0.41 -14.17
C GLU A 70 15.04 1.31 -13.50
N LEU A 71 14.23 0.77 -12.61
CA LEU A 71 13.20 1.54 -11.91
C LEU A 71 13.82 2.53 -10.92
N TYR A 72 14.83 2.12 -10.18
CA TYR A 72 15.55 3.00 -9.27
C TYR A 72 16.23 4.16 -10.01
N ALA A 73 16.75 3.92 -11.22
CA ALA A 73 17.31 4.99 -12.06
C ALA A 73 16.24 5.98 -12.57
N GLN A 74 14.97 5.56 -12.69
CA GLN A 74 13.85 6.43 -13.05
C GLN A 74 13.33 7.25 -11.85
N ASN A 75 13.30 6.64 -10.65
CA ASN A 75 12.86 7.28 -9.42
C ASN A 75 13.63 6.74 -8.20
N ASP A 76 14.55 7.53 -7.69
CA ASP A 76 15.43 7.22 -6.57
C ASP A 76 14.74 7.23 -5.18
N ASP A 77 13.47 7.65 -5.11
CA ASP A 77 12.63 7.47 -3.93
C ASP A 77 12.12 6.00 -3.78
N MET A 78 12.37 5.13 -4.76
CA MET A 78 12.04 3.72 -4.67
C MET A 78 12.93 3.04 -3.64
N ILE A 79 12.31 2.26 -2.72
CA ILE A 79 13.04 1.56 -1.65
C ILE A 79 12.82 0.05 -1.67
N GLY A 80 11.94 -0.44 -2.52
CA GLY A 80 11.66 -1.86 -2.64
C GLY A 80 10.44 -2.17 -3.48
N TRP A 81 10.02 -3.44 -3.41
CA TRP A 81 8.89 -3.98 -4.16
C TRP A 81 8.06 -4.90 -3.28
N ILE A 82 6.74 -4.78 -3.34
CA ILE A 82 5.82 -5.62 -2.58
C ILE A 82 4.94 -6.45 -3.49
N LYS A 83 4.82 -7.75 -3.17
CA LYS A 83 3.97 -8.69 -3.90
C LYS A 83 3.17 -9.56 -2.96
N VAL A 84 1.89 -9.75 -3.30
CA VAL A 84 0.99 -10.69 -2.61
C VAL A 84 0.29 -11.55 -3.65
N ASP A 85 0.57 -12.82 -3.64
CA ASP A 85 0.03 -13.78 -4.62
C ASP A 85 -1.50 -13.83 -4.62
N ASP A 86 -2.09 -14.11 -5.77
CA ASP A 86 -3.54 -14.11 -6.02
C ASP A 86 -4.25 -12.78 -5.69
N THR A 87 -3.49 -11.66 -5.68
CA THR A 87 -4.03 -10.30 -5.57
C THR A 87 -3.45 -9.42 -6.69
N GLN A 88 -3.90 -8.17 -6.78
CA GLN A 88 -3.28 -7.17 -7.65
C GLN A 88 -2.08 -6.47 -6.99
N ILE A 89 -1.72 -6.85 -5.76
CA ILE A 89 -0.58 -6.23 -5.06
C ILE A 89 0.71 -6.76 -5.69
N ASN A 90 1.30 -5.95 -6.55
CA ASN A 90 2.58 -6.16 -7.21
C ASN A 90 3.11 -4.78 -7.62
N TYR A 91 3.72 -4.06 -6.67
CA TYR A 91 3.98 -2.63 -6.77
C TYR A 91 5.34 -2.23 -6.20
N PRO A 92 5.97 -1.18 -6.76
CA PRO A 92 7.06 -0.51 -6.08
C PRO A 92 6.61 0.07 -4.74
N VAL A 93 7.53 0.14 -3.79
CA VAL A 93 7.34 0.83 -2.51
C VAL A 93 8.27 2.02 -2.47
N MET A 94 7.72 3.18 -2.16
CA MET A 94 8.40 4.46 -2.20
C MET A 94 8.67 5.01 -0.80
N GLN A 95 9.65 5.90 -0.68
CA GLN A 95 9.84 6.70 0.53
C GLN A 95 10.23 8.13 0.17
N SER A 96 9.44 9.10 0.62
CA SER A 96 9.81 10.51 0.55
C SER A 96 10.08 11.02 1.96
N VAL A 97 11.35 11.17 2.31
CA VAL A 97 11.78 11.60 3.65
C VAL A 97 11.45 13.07 3.89
N ASN A 98 11.57 13.91 2.86
CA ASN A 98 11.41 15.37 2.99
C ASN A 98 9.94 15.81 2.88
N GLU A 99 9.08 15.03 2.25
CA GLU A 99 7.66 15.31 2.05
C GLU A 99 6.81 14.13 2.53
N PRO A 100 6.50 14.04 3.84
CA PRO A 100 5.70 12.97 4.38
C PRO A 100 4.37 12.81 3.64
N ASN A 101 4.01 11.56 3.32
CA ASN A 101 2.81 11.21 2.57
C ASN A 101 2.76 11.72 1.11
N PHE A 102 3.87 12.13 0.51
CA PHE A 102 3.90 12.54 -0.90
C PHE A 102 3.23 11.50 -1.81
N TYR A 103 3.61 10.24 -1.68
CA TYR A 103 3.08 9.13 -2.47
C TYR A 103 1.65 8.71 -2.13
N LEU A 104 1.01 9.34 -1.14
CA LEU A 104 -0.43 9.18 -0.92
C LEU A 104 -1.26 9.67 -2.13
N LYS A 105 -0.74 10.69 -2.84
CA LYS A 105 -1.41 11.33 -3.99
C LYS A 105 -0.52 11.48 -5.22
N HIS A 106 0.61 10.76 -5.26
CA HIS A 106 1.51 10.76 -6.40
C HIS A 106 1.88 9.34 -6.78
N GLY A 107 1.93 9.07 -8.08
CA GLY A 107 2.38 7.81 -8.65
C GLY A 107 3.90 7.62 -8.59
N PHE A 108 4.37 6.50 -9.12
CA PHE A 108 5.80 6.23 -9.26
C PHE A 108 6.54 7.31 -10.07
N ASP A 109 5.85 7.90 -11.05
CA ASP A 109 6.34 8.98 -11.93
C ASP A 109 6.32 10.37 -11.27
N LYS A 110 5.98 10.44 -9.99
CA LYS A 110 5.79 11.69 -9.21
C LYS A 110 4.63 12.57 -9.73
N GLU A 111 3.80 12.07 -10.65
CA GLU A 111 2.61 12.78 -11.09
C GLU A 111 1.45 12.60 -10.09
N TYR A 112 0.61 13.65 -9.99
CA TYR A 112 -0.56 13.59 -9.11
C TYR A 112 -1.56 12.54 -9.61
N THR A 113 -1.99 11.67 -8.70
CA THR A 113 -3.07 10.71 -8.93
C THR A 113 -3.77 10.36 -7.62
N ASP A 114 -5.08 10.09 -7.67
CA ASP A 114 -5.85 9.62 -6.52
C ASP A 114 -5.51 8.17 -6.11
N TYR A 115 -4.81 7.44 -6.96
CA TYR A 115 -4.33 6.08 -6.69
C TYR A 115 -3.11 6.05 -5.78
N GLY A 116 -2.26 7.07 -5.87
CA GLY A 116 -0.98 7.11 -5.16
C GLY A 116 -0.06 5.96 -5.59
N CYS A 117 0.97 5.73 -4.79
CA CYS A 117 1.86 4.56 -4.86
C CYS A 117 2.03 4.01 -3.44
N PRO A 118 2.18 2.70 -3.21
CA PRO A 118 2.55 2.18 -1.91
C PRO A 118 3.82 2.86 -1.39
N TYR A 119 3.80 3.29 -0.13
CA TYR A 119 4.91 4.03 0.45
C TYR A 119 5.13 3.68 1.92
N ILE A 120 6.37 3.78 2.35
CA ILE A 120 6.76 3.54 3.73
C ILE A 120 6.69 4.83 4.54
N GLN A 121 6.41 4.69 5.81
CA GLN A 121 6.35 5.82 6.74
C GLN A 121 7.73 6.51 6.85
N GLU A 122 7.73 7.83 6.91
CA GLU A 122 8.93 8.67 6.85
C GLU A 122 9.96 8.41 7.95
N ASN A 123 9.55 7.90 9.11
CA ASN A 123 10.43 7.57 10.23
C ASN A 123 10.91 6.11 10.25
N CYS A 124 10.56 5.31 9.24
CA CYS A 124 11.13 3.98 9.07
C CYS A 124 12.47 4.08 8.33
N ASP A 125 13.46 3.33 8.79
CA ASP A 125 14.76 3.19 8.13
C ASP A 125 14.79 1.85 7.38
N VAL A 126 15.15 1.86 6.12
CA VAL A 126 15.24 0.67 5.26
C VAL A 126 16.68 0.16 5.15
N GLU A 127 17.67 1.04 5.28
CA GLU A 127 19.09 0.67 5.21
C GLU A 127 19.56 -0.02 6.49
N LYS A 128 19.12 0.52 7.63
CA LYS A 128 19.25 -0.10 8.96
C LYS A 128 17.84 -0.46 9.43
N PRO A 129 17.29 -1.59 8.94
CA PRO A 129 15.87 -1.82 9.01
C PRO A 129 15.31 -1.62 10.41
N SER A 130 14.37 -0.69 10.54
CA SER A 130 13.52 -0.55 11.73
C SER A 130 12.92 -1.89 12.11
N ASP A 131 12.53 -2.08 13.37
CA ASP A 131 11.92 -3.34 13.80
C ASP A 131 10.58 -3.58 13.10
N ASN A 132 9.89 -2.52 12.68
CA ASN A 132 8.64 -2.61 11.93
C ASN A 132 8.59 -1.56 10.82
N LEU A 133 8.61 -1.99 9.58
CA LEU A 133 8.41 -1.14 8.41
C LEU A 133 6.91 -0.99 8.14
N ILE A 134 6.39 0.23 8.19
CA ILE A 134 4.96 0.49 7.99
C ILE A 134 4.73 0.97 6.57
N ILE A 135 4.06 0.15 5.76
CA ILE A 135 3.79 0.41 4.35
C ILE A 135 2.31 0.76 4.18
N TYR A 136 2.04 1.93 3.64
CA TYR A 136 0.70 2.42 3.34
C TYR A 136 0.34 2.21 1.87
N GLY A 137 -0.92 1.93 1.60
CA GLY A 137 -1.46 1.86 0.25
C GLY A 137 -2.98 2.05 0.25
N HIS A 138 -3.52 2.64 -0.81
CA HIS A 138 -4.96 2.86 -0.93
C HIS A 138 -5.74 1.54 -1.08
N ASN A 139 -6.98 1.54 -0.60
CA ASN A 139 -7.96 0.50 -0.90
C ASN A 139 -8.88 1.01 -2.02
N MET A 140 -8.52 0.75 -3.26
CA MET A 140 -9.27 1.26 -4.42
C MET A 140 -10.48 0.38 -4.74
N ASN A 141 -11.58 1.02 -5.18
CA ASN A 141 -12.83 0.31 -5.52
C ASN A 141 -12.69 -0.65 -6.72
N ASN A 142 -11.72 -0.42 -7.61
CA ASN A 142 -11.42 -1.30 -8.74
C ASN A 142 -10.54 -2.50 -8.36
N GLY A 143 -10.19 -2.65 -7.09
CA GLY A 143 -9.38 -3.76 -6.58
C GLY A 143 -7.87 -3.54 -6.62
N SER A 144 -7.40 -2.41 -7.16
CA SER A 144 -5.98 -2.07 -7.23
C SER A 144 -5.41 -1.56 -5.90
N MET A 145 -4.14 -1.27 -5.89
CA MET A 145 -3.35 -0.90 -4.72
C MET A 145 -3.49 -1.96 -3.61
N PHE A 146 -3.71 -1.56 -2.36
CA PHE A 146 -3.84 -2.49 -1.23
C PHE A 146 -5.27 -3.02 -1.02
N ALA A 147 -6.17 -2.88 -2.00
CA ALA A 147 -7.49 -3.48 -1.92
C ALA A 147 -7.44 -5.01 -1.77
N GLY A 148 -6.41 -5.66 -2.33
CA GLY A 148 -6.16 -7.09 -2.18
C GLY A 148 -6.01 -7.57 -0.73
N LEU A 149 -5.56 -6.70 0.19
CA LEU A 149 -5.46 -7.03 1.62
C LEU A 149 -6.82 -7.35 2.25
N MET A 150 -7.92 -6.88 1.64
CA MET A 150 -9.27 -7.21 2.12
C MET A 150 -9.61 -8.70 2.01
N LYS A 151 -8.92 -9.46 1.16
CA LYS A 151 -9.08 -10.91 1.03
C LYS A 151 -8.62 -11.65 2.29
N PHE A 152 -7.64 -11.11 3.02
CA PHE A 152 -7.17 -11.67 4.28
C PHE A 152 -8.18 -11.59 5.45
N LYS A 153 -9.33 -10.93 5.28
CA LYS A 153 -10.44 -11.04 6.24
C LYS A 153 -11.00 -12.47 6.30
N ASP A 154 -10.82 -13.22 5.23
CA ASP A 154 -11.20 -14.63 5.16
C ASP A 154 -9.97 -15.49 5.53
N LYS A 155 -10.10 -16.28 6.60
CA LYS A 155 -9.06 -17.20 7.03
C LYS A 155 -8.65 -18.19 5.93
N SER A 156 -9.60 -18.61 5.09
CA SER A 156 -9.34 -19.55 4.00
C SER A 156 -8.42 -18.97 2.91
N PHE A 157 -8.42 -17.64 2.74
CA PHE A 157 -7.45 -16.97 1.86
C PHE A 157 -6.06 -16.99 2.50
N TRP A 158 -5.94 -16.58 3.78
CA TRP A 158 -4.69 -16.63 4.51
C TRP A 158 -4.08 -18.04 4.55
N GLU A 159 -4.87 -19.09 4.76
CA GLU A 159 -4.37 -20.48 4.78
C GLU A 159 -3.61 -20.88 3.52
N LYS A 160 -3.90 -20.24 2.39
CA LYS A 160 -3.23 -20.43 1.10
C LYS A 160 -2.10 -19.43 0.84
N HIS A 161 -2.13 -18.27 1.50
CA HIS A 161 -1.22 -17.14 1.30
C HIS A 161 -0.61 -16.72 2.64
N LYS A 162 0.21 -17.60 3.23
CA LYS A 162 0.79 -17.39 4.56
C LYS A 162 1.92 -16.38 4.56
N THR A 163 2.54 -16.16 3.41
CA THR A 163 3.68 -15.27 3.23
C THR A 163 3.35 -14.11 2.29
N ILE A 164 4.07 -13.03 2.48
CA ILE A 164 4.04 -11.82 1.65
C ILE A 164 5.49 -11.52 1.29
N SER A 165 5.77 -11.36 -0.01
CA SER A 165 7.11 -11.01 -0.46
C SER A 165 7.28 -9.48 -0.42
N PHE A 166 8.34 -9.03 0.22
CA PHE A 166 8.78 -7.65 0.20
C PHE A 166 10.29 -7.62 -0.03
N ASP A 167 10.68 -7.13 -1.18
CA ASP A 167 12.08 -6.97 -1.55
C ASP A 167 12.52 -5.55 -1.25
N THR A 168 13.70 -5.43 -0.64
CA THR A 168 14.44 -4.17 -0.67
C THR A 168 15.11 -4.02 -2.04
N LEU A 169 15.81 -2.93 -2.27
CA LEU A 169 16.58 -2.76 -3.50
C LEU A 169 17.74 -3.76 -3.64
N THR A 170 18.13 -4.42 -2.56
CA THR A 170 19.33 -5.28 -2.51
C THR A 170 19.06 -6.72 -2.11
N ASP A 171 17.94 -7.01 -1.47
CA ASP A 171 17.68 -8.32 -0.87
C ASP A 171 16.21 -8.72 -1.00
N HIS A 172 15.96 -10.03 -1.19
CA HIS A 172 14.61 -10.63 -1.21
C HIS A 172 14.20 -11.11 0.18
N TYR A 173 12.97 -10.82 0.58
CA TYR A 173 12.41 -11.26 1.86
C TYR A 173 10.98 -11.78 1.71
N ASP A 174 10.69 -12.87 2.42
CA ASP A 174 9.36 -13.40 2.62
C ASP A 174 8.93 -13.25 4.09
N TYR A 175 7.83 -12.56 4.31
CA TYR A 175 7.29 -12.30 5.65
C TYR A 175 6.10 -13.19 5.93
N GLU A 176 6.13 -13.91 7.04
CA GLU A 176 4.97 -14.69 7.49
C GLU A 176 3.91 -13.77 8.10
N VAL A 177 2.64 -14.00 7.76
CA VAL A 177 1.52 -13.21 8.29
C VAL A 177 1.25 -13.59 9.76
N VAL A 178 1.67 -12.74 10.68
CA VAL A 178 1.47 -12.91 12.14
C VAL A 178 0.03 -12.60 12.55
N ALA A 179 -0.55 -11.51 12.06
CA ALA A 179 -1.90 -11.07 12.45
C ALA A 179 -2.58 -10.28 11.34
N VAL A 180 -3.88 -10.45 11.21
CA VAL A 180 -4.75 -9.65 10.36
C VAL A 180 -5.83 -9.02 11.24
N PHE A 181 -5.89 -7.71 11.32
CA PHE A 181 -6.82 -7.02 12.21
C PHE A 181 -7.39 -5.74 11.59
N LYS A 182 -8.43 -5.20 12.24
CA LYS A 182 -8.97 -3.87 11.96
C LYS A 182 -8.86 -3.01 13.19
N THR A 183 -8.49 -1.75 13.01
CA THR A 183 -8.44 -0.77 14.08
C THR A 183 -8.95 0.59 13.61
N PHE A 184 -9.27 1.45 14.56
CA PHE A 184 -9.70 2.83 14.29
C PHE A 184 -8.56 3.78 14.64
N VAL A 185 -8.01 4.46 13.64
CA VAL A 185 -6.85 5.35 13.80
C VAL A 185 -7.20 6.63 14.56
N TYR A 186 -8.45 7.11 14.46
CA TYR A 186 -8.90 8.41 14.98
C TYR A 186 -9.70 8.37 16.27
N SER A 187 -9.82 7.21 16.86
CA SER A 187 -10.50 7.09 18.14
C SER A 187 -9.56 7.46 19.27
N ASN A 188 -9.95 8.42 20.12
CA ASN A 188 -9.33 8.63 21.44
C ASN A 188 -9.77 7.56 22.46
N SER A 189 -10.44 6.50 22.00
CA SER A 189 -10.80 5.37 22.81
C SER A 189 -9.54 4.65 23.28
N PRO A 190 -9.51 4.17 24.55
CA PRO A 190 -8.44 3.29 25.03
C PRO A 190 -8.28 2.00 24.21
N GLU A 191 -9.30 1.64 23.43
CA GLU A 191 -9.31 0.47 22.53
C GLU A 191 -8.65 0.75 21.18
N SER A 192 -8.29 2.00 20.88
CA SER A 192 -7.62 2.38 19.64
C SER A 192 -6.16 1.97 19.68
N PHE A 193 -5.80 0.94 18.92
CA PHE A 193 -4.42 0.50 18.79
C PHE A 193 -3.72 1.28 17.67
N LYS A 194 -2.80 2.16 18.07
CA LYS A 194 -2.01 3.00 17.15
C LYS A 194 -0.77 2.24 16.67
N TYR A 195 -0.96 1.12 15.97
CA TYR A 195 0.10 0.25 15.46
C TYR A 195 1.16 1.01 14.64
N TYR A 196 0.77 2.09 13.98
CA TYR A 196 1.64 2.92 13.14
C TYR A 196 2.64 3.79 13.95
N GLN A 197 2.55 3.79 15.27
CA GLN A 197 3.53 4.47 16.13
C GLN A 197 4.68 3.55 16.56
N PHE A 198 4.58 2.26 16.30
CA PHE A 198 5.61 1.29 16.61
C PHE A 198 6.47 1.04 15.38
N THR A 199 7.64 1.68 15.33
CA THR A 199 8.66 1.45 14.30
C THR A 199 9.85 0.70 14.88
N ASP A 200 10.26 1.05 16.12
CA ASP A 200 11.39 0.44 16.80
C ASP A 200 11.04 0.18 18.26
N ALA A 201 11.50 -0.94 18.78
CA ALA A 201 11.34 -1.32 20.17
C ALA A 201 12.56 -0.85 21.00
N GLU A 202 12.33 -0.09 22.07
CA GLU A 202 13.41 0.25 22.99
C GLU A 202 13.82 -0.97 23.82
N THR A 203 12.88 -1.86 24.08
CA THR A 203 13.09 -3.07 24.89
C THR A 203 12.36 -4.28 24.31
N LYS A 204 12.81 -5.49 24.72
CA LYS A 204 12.07 -6.72 24.41
C LYS A 204 10.60 -6.64 24.88
N SER A 205 10.33 -6.00 26.02
CA SER A 205 8.97 -5.87 26.54
C SER A 205 8.07 -5.06 25.61
N ASP A 206 8.60 -4.01 24.96
CA ASP A 206 7.84 -3.19 24.01
C ASP A 206 7.48 -3.98 22.77
N PHE A 207 8.43 -4.77 22.25
CA PHE A 207 8.21 -5.66 21.11
C PHE A 207 7.16 -6.72 21.43
N ASP A 208 7.34 -7.44 22.54
CA ASP A 208 6.42 -8.49 22.98
C ASP A 208 4.99 -7.92 23.18
N GLU A 209 4.87 -6.71 23.75
CA GLU A 209 3.57 -6.03 23.93
C GLU A 209 2.92 -5.66 22.60
N TYR A 210 3.71 -5.19 21.63
CA TYR A 210 3.20 -4.90 20.28
C TYR A 210 2.64 -6.15 19.62
N ILE A 211 3.42 -7.26 19.62
CA ILE A 211 2.97 -8.54 19.04
C ILE A 211 1.73 -9.07 19.77
N ARG A 212 1.71 -9.00 21.10
CA ARG A 212 0.55 -9.40 21.91
C ARG A 212 -0.70 -8.64 21.49
N LYS A 213 -0.63 -7.32 21.34
CA LYS A 213 -1.75 -6.48 20.91
C LYS A 213 -2.20 -6.79 19.48
N CYS A 214 -1.29 -6.99 18.54
CA CYS A 214 -1.63 -7.42 17.20
C CYS A 214 -2.41 -8.74 17.20
N LYS A 215 -1.98 -9.71 17.99
CA LYS A 215 -2.64 -11.02 18.10
C LYS A 215 -3.98 -10.95 18.83
N GLU A 216 -4.13 -10.08 19.83
CA GLU A 216 -5.43 -9.87 20.52
C GLU A 216 -6.50 -9.27 19.61
N LEU A 217 -6.11 -8.39 18.69
CA LEU A 217 -7.01 -7.77 17.71
C LEU A 217 -7.25 -8.62 16.47
N ALA A 218 -6.47 -9.70 16.29
CA ALA A 218 -6.50 -10.52 15.10
C ALA A 218 -7.90 -11.12 14.85
N LEU A 219 -8.32 -11.10 13.58
CA LEU A 219 -9.60 -11.68 13.15
C LEU A 219 -9.64 -13.19 13.34
N TYR A 220 -8.48 -13.83 13.36
CA TYR A 220 -8.29 -15.26 13.57
C TYR A 220 -6.85 -15.52 14.05
N ASP A 221 -6.66 -16.65 14.69
CA ASP A 221 -5.31 -17.10 15.07
C ASP A 221 -4.59 -17.70 13.86
N THR A 222 -3.40 -17.18 13.57
CA THR A 222 -2.51 -17.66 12.52
C THR A 222 -1.58 -18.78 13.03
N GLY A 223 -1.40 -18.90 14.33
CA GLY A 223 -0.39 -19.76 14.94
C GLY A 223 1.05 -19.23 14.79
N VAL A 224 1.25 -18.13 14.06
CA VAL A 224 2.55 -17.47 13.86
C VAL A 224 2.80 -16.46 14.96
N THR A 225 4.04 -16.26 15.36
CA THR A 225 4.48 -15.23 16.29
C THR A 225 5.82 -14.67 15.83
N ALA A 226 6.22 -13.53 16.39
CA ALA A 226 7.54 -12.95 16.20
C ALA A 226 8.22 -12.75 17.56
N GLU A 227 9.54 -12.82 17.58
CA GLU A 227 10.38 -12.63 18.75
C GLU A 227 11.21 -11.33 18.62
N TYR A 228 11.61 -10.77 19.73
CA TYR A 228 12.45 -9.56 19.75
C TYR A 228 13.75 -9.79 18.97
N GLY A 229 13.96 -8.95 17.96
CA GLY A 229 15.04 -9.08 16.97
C GLY A 229 14.57 -9.51 15.59
N ASP A 230 13.37 -10.08 15.47
CA ASP A 230 12.73 -10.29 14.17
C ASP A 230 12.35 -8.95 13.53
N LYS A 231 12.34 -8.91 12.20
CA LYS A 231 11.91 -7.74 11.44
C LYS A 231 10.48 -7.92 10.94
N LEU A 232 9.70 -6.88 11.11
CA LEU A 232 8.28 -6.86 10.79
C LEU A 232 8.00 -5.93 9.62
N ILE A 233 6.95 -6.24 8.86
CA ILE A 233 6.26 -5.28 7.99
C ILE A 233 4.80 -5.16 8.42
N SER A 234 4.28 -3.94 8.43
CA SER A 234 2.86 -3.66 8.67
C SER A 234 2.25 -3.06 7.42
N LEU A 235 1.40 -3.82 6.74
CA LEU A 235 0.68 -3.34 5.56
C LEU A 235 -0.60 -2.65 6.00
N SER A 236 -0.70 -1.36 5.74
CA SER A 236 -1.79 -0.51 6.17
C SER A 236 -2.63 -0.02 5.00
N THR A 237 -3.94 -0.20 5.09
CA THR A 237 -4.87 0.35 4.11
C THR A 237 -6.15 0.85 4.77
N CYS A 238 -6.78 1.89 4.20
CA CYS A 238 -8.07 2.35 4.66
C CYS A 238 -9.16 1.31 4.35
N CYS A 239 -9.86 0.84 5.37
CA CYS A 239 -11.10 0.13 5.16
C CYS A 239 -12.17 1.18 4.82
N LEU A 240 -12.46 1.41 3.54
CA LEU A 240 -13.55 2.30 3.13
C LEU A 240 -14.88 1.77 3.68
N LEU A 241 -15.25 2.27 4.87
CA LEU A 241 -16.64 2.50 5.18
C LEU A 241 -16.97 3.86 4.57
N TYR A 242 -17.87 3.89 3.61
CA TYR A 242 -18.39 5.12 3.01
C TYR A 242 -18.64 6.18 4.08
N THR A 243 -18.19 7.41 3.80
CA THR A 243 -18.40 8.66 4.52
C THR A 243 -17.36 8.99 5.61
N SER A 244 -16.23 9.54 5.20
CA SER A 244 -15.62 10.73 5.82
C SER A 244 -14.35 11.09 5.04
N PRO A 245 -14.12 12.36 4.72
CA PRO A 245 -12.82 12.78 4.21
C PRO A 245 -11.75 12.38 5.22
N SER A 246 -10.59 11.95 4.71
CA SER A 246 -9.44 11.66 5.55
C SER A 246 -9.16 12.88 6.43
N PRO A 247 -8.96 12.74 7.76
CA PRO A 247 -8.60 13.87 8.62
C PRO A 247 -7.25 14.53 8.28
N ARG A 248 -6.54 13.99 7.29
CA ARG A 248 -5.33 14.63 6.76
C ARG A 248 -5.64 15.61 5.62
N ASP A 249 -6.90 15.68 5.16
CA ASP A 249 -7.39 16.63 4.14
C ASP A 249 -8.09 17.86 4.77
N ALA A 250 -7.97 18.05 6.11
CA ALA A 250 -8.51 19.18 6.85
C ALA A 250 -7.42 20.03 7.49
#